data_ba83a3a9701877283e92c822eed35432
#
_entry.id   ba83a3a9701877283e92c822eed35432
#
_cell.length_a   1.000
_cell.length_b   1.000
_cell.length_c   1.000
_cell.angle_alpha   90.00
_cell.angle_beta   90.00
_cell.angle_gamma   90.00
#
_symmetry.space_group_name_H-M   'P 1'
#
loop_
_entity.id
_entity.type
_entity.pdbx_description
1 polymer ?
#
loop_
_entity_poly.entity_id
_entity_poly.type
_entity_poly.pdbx_seq_one_letter_code
_entity_poly.pdbx_strand_id
1 'polypeptide(L)'
;MKFILTVYICSLLSGECVIPQDKEAGFNYPKKYGSHYGCVRDGLGESFEILFNGDYFNADTIETYKLYPKFGCVSENNPMVPPPKPGTPS
;
A
#
# COMPACT_ATOMS: atom_id res chain seq x y z
N MET A 1 19.79 5.12 4.58
CA MET A 1 18.85 5.17 3.46
C MET A 1 17.43 5.03 3.99
N LYS A 2 16.53 5.84 3.50
CA LYS A 2 15.14 5.80 3.91
C LYS A 2 14.26 5.22 2.81
N PHE A 3 13.23 4.52 3.21
CA PHE A 3 12.23 3.97 2.29
C PHE A 3 10.89 4.61 2.58
N ILE A 4 10.17 4.94 1.52
CA ILE A 4 8.88 5.63 1.63
C ILE A 4 7.78 4.64 1.29
N LEU A 5 6.87 4.44 2.24
CA LEU A 5 5.72 3.56 2.07
C LEU A 5 4.49 4.37 1.69
N THR A 6 3.81 3.93 0.65
CA THR A 6 2.48 4.42 0.30
C THR A 6 1.57 3.23 0.05
N VAL A 7 0.39 3.25 0.64
CA VAL A 7 -0.61 2.19 0.48
C VAL A 7 -1.76 2.73 -0.35
N TYR A 8 -2.24 1.91 -1.28
CA TYR A 8 -3.34 2.25 -2.17
C TYR A 8 -4.43 1.18 -2.06
N ILE A 9 -5.67 1.60 -2.20
CA ILE A 9 -6.80 0.68 -2.41
C ILE A 9 -7.30 0.94 -3.81
N CYS A 10 -7.28 -0.09 -4.64
CA CYS A 10 -7.58 0.02 -6.07
C CYS A 10 -8.81 -0.79 -6.42
N SER A 11 -9.50 -0.38 -7.49
CA SER A 11 -10.66 -1.09 -8.02
C SER A 11 -10.31 -1.68 -9.38
N LEU A 12 -10.57 -2.97 -9.55
CA LEU A 12 -10.39 -3.62 -10.84
C LEU A 12 -11.39 -3.12 -11.89
N LEU A 13 -12.56 -2.67 -11.44
CA LEU A 13 -13.60 -2.23 -12.36
C LEU A 13 -13.32 -0.85 -12.94
N SER A 14 -12.91 0.09 -12.09
CA SER A 14 -12.65 1.46 -12.55
C SER A 14 -11.21 1.70 -12.93
N GLY A 15 -10.29 0.87 -12.42
CA GLY A 15 -8.86 1.09 -12.60
C GLY A 15 -8.31 2.21 -11.75
N GLU A 16 -9.12 2.79 -10.87
CA GLU A 16 -8.70 3.89 -10.02
C GLU A 16 -8.19 3.40 -8.68
N CYS A 17 -7.26 4.16 -8.11
CA CYS A 17 -6.70 3.87 -6.80
C CYS A 17 -6.83 5.10 -5.91
N VAL A 18 -7.05 4.87 -4.61
CA VAL A 18 -7.10 5.93 -3.62
C VAL A 18 -6.09 5.61 -2.52
N ILE A 19 -5.59 6.65 -1.86
CA ILE A 19 -4.69 6.50 -0.73
C ILE A 19 -5.52 6.68 0.54
N PRO A 20 -5.78 5.62 1.30
CA PRO A 20 -6.54 5.76 2.54
C PRO A 20 -5.71 6.50 3.58
N GLN A 21 -6.32 7.47 4.25
CA GLN A 21 -5.66 8.27 5.26
C GLN A 21 -6.55 8.29 6.51
N ASP A 22 -5.99 7.86 7.63
CA ASP A 22 -6.67 7.92 8.92
C ASP A 22 -5.62 8.09 10.00
N LYS A 23 -5.41 9.33 10.41
CA LYS A 23 -4.37 9.67 11.38
C LYS A 23 -4.64 9.04 12.75
N GLU A 24 -5.90 8.90 13.12
CA GLU A 24 -6.26 8.32 14.40
C GLU A 24 -5.92 6.83 14.46
N ALA A 25 -6.08 6.13 13.34
CA ALA A 25 -5.73 4.73 13.25
C ALA A 25 -4.25 4.50 12.90
N GLY A 26 -3.49 5.57 12.67
CA GLY A 26 -2.08 5.45 12.35
C GLY A 26 -1.79 5.35 10.86
N PHE A 27 -2.79 5.51 10.01
CA PHE A 27 -2.60 5.44 8.56
C PHE A 27 -2.41 6.83 8.01
N ASN A 28 -1.16 7.21 7.82
CA ASN A 28 -0.79 8.54 7.35
C ASN A 28 0.35 8.42 6.36
N TYR A 29 0.03 8.39 5.10
CA TYR A 29 1.02 8.17 4.04
C TYR A 29 1.40 9.48 3.37
N PRO A 30 2.62 9.60 2.90
CA PRO A 30 3.69 8.58 2.90
C PRO A 30 4.35 8.43 4.27
N LYS A 31 4.82 7.22 4.57
CA LYS A 31 5.56 6.94 5.80
C LYS A 31 7.00 6.61 5.46
N LYS A 32 7.92 6.96 6.35
CA LYS A 32 9.34 6.70 6.15
C LYS A 32 9.82 5.58 7.06
N TYR A 33 10.63 4.69 6.51
CA TYR A 33 11.20 3.57 7.22
C TYR A 33 12.70 3.52 7.02
N GLY A 34 13.41 2.99 8.01
CA GLY A 34 14.86 2.86 7.95
C GLY A 34 15.34 1.64 7.19
N SER A 35 14.44 0.71 6.83
CA SER A 35 14.81 -0.50 6.10
C SER A 35 13.72 -0.90 5.14
N HIS A 36 14.13 -1.57 4.07
CA HIS A 36 13.19 -2.12 3.10
C HIS A 36 12.30 -3.19 3.73
N TYR A 37 12.90 -4.02 4.57
CA TYR A 37 12.15 -5.08 5.26
C TYR A 37 11.02 -4.50 6.10
N GLY A 38 11.30 -3.48 6.90
CA GLY A 38 10.27 -2.86 7.73
C GLY A 38 9.18 -2.21 6.90
N CYS A 39 9.57 -1.58 5.79
CA CYS A 39 8.61 -0.95 4.89
C CYS A 39 7.65 -1.98 4.28
N VAL A 40 8.18 -3.08 3.78
CA VAL A 40 7.37 -4.12 3.15
C VAL A 40 6.48 -4.81 4.19
N ARG A 41 7.03 -5.13 5.35
CA ARG A 41 6.26 -5.79 6.40
C ARG A 41 5.07 -4.95 6.84
N ASP A 42 5.31 -3.67 7.11
CA ASP A 42 4.24 -2.78 7.53
C ASP A 42 3.27 -2.48 6.39
N GLY A 43 3.79 -2.41 5.15
CA GLY A 43 2.94 -2.21 3.99
C GLY A 43 1.93 -3.33 3.81
N LEU A 44 2.37 -4.57 3.94
CA LEU A 44 1.46 -5.71 3.87
C LEU A 44 0.47 -5.72 5.03
N GLY A 45 0.95 -5.47 6.24
CA GLY A 45 0.09 -5.47 7.42
C GLY A 45 -0.96 -4.38 7.38
N GLU A 46 -0.57 -3.16 7.03
CA GLU A 46 -1.50 -2.03 6.95
C GLU A 46 -2.47 -2.19 5.80
N SER A 47 -2.02 -2.72 4.66
CA SER A 47 -2.92 -3.00 3.55
C SER A 47 -4.01 -3.98 3.95
N PHE A 48 -3.63 -5.03 4.67
CA PHE A 48 -4.57 -6.03 5.15
C PHE A 48 -5.56 -5.41 6.15
N GLU A 49 -5.05 -4.63 7.11
CA GLU A 49 -5.90 -4.03 8.13
C GLU A 49 -6.90 -3.03 7.54
N ILE A 50 -6.44 -2.21 6.61
CA ILE A 50 -7.34 -1.22 5.99
C ILE A 50 -8.47 -1.93 5.25
N LEU A 51 -8.14 -2.98 4.51
CA LEU A 51 -9.12 -3.63 3.64
C LEU A 51 -10.01 -4.63 4.39
N PHE A 52 -9.47 -5.36 5.35
CA PHE A 52 -10.18 -6.49 5.94
C PHE A 52 -10.51 -6.35 7.43
N ASN A 53 -9.72 -5.60 8.19
CA ASN A 53 -9.91 -5.50 9.63
C ASN A 53 -10.48 -4.16 10.09
N GLY A 54 -10.46 -3.15 9.24
CA GLY A 54 -11.02 -1.86 9.58
C GLY A 54 -12.48 -1.76 9.19
N ASP A 55 -13.13 -0.71 9.65
CA ASP A 55 -14.52 -0.43 9.30
C ASP A 55 -14.63 0.43 8.04
N TYR A 56 -13.57 0.47 7.24
CA TYR A 56 -13.51 1.31 6.05
C TYR A 56 -14.29 0.71 4.89
N PHE A 57 -14.20 -0.60 4.74
CA PHE A 57 -14.85 -1.31 3.65
C PHE A 57 -15.48 -2.58 4.17
N ASN A 58 -16.72 -2.86 3.77
CA ASN A 58 -17.32 -4.14 4.11
C ASN A 58 -17.12 -5.12 2.95
N ALA A 59 -17.46 -6.39 3.21
CA ALA A 59 -17.23 -7.44 2.22
C ALA A 59 -18.01 -7.19 0.92
N ASP A 60 -19.23 -6.67 1.04
CA ASP A 60 -20.05 -6.39 -0.14
C ASP A 60 -19.44 -5.31 -1.01
N THR A 61 -18.90 -4.26 -0.39
CA THR A 61 -18.23 -3.19 -1.12
C THR A 61 -16.98 -3.70 -1.83
N ILE A 62 -16.17 -4.49 -1.13
CA ILE A 62 -14.96 -5.06 -1.70
C ILE A 62 -15.31 -5.93 -2.91
N GLU A 63 -16.33 -6.75 -2.78
CA GLU A 63 -16.75 -7.65 -3.86
C GLU A 63 -17.36 -6.90 -5.03
N THR A 64 -18.21 -5.90 -4.73
CA THR A 64 -18.91 -5.14 -5.78
C THR A 64 -17.94 -4.37 -6.65
N TYR A 65 -16.97 -3.69 -6.06
CA TYR A 65 -16.02 -2.86 -6.79
C TYR A 65 -14.72 -3.59 -7.10
N LYS A 66 -14.57 -4.84 -6.66
CA LYS A 66 -13.35 -5.63 -6.83
C LYS A 66 -12.15 -4.88 -6.31
N LEU A 67 -12.22 -4.48 -5.04
CA LEU A 67 -11.16 -3.75 -4.40
C LEU A 67 -10.00 -4.66 -4.02
N TYR A 68 -8.78 -4.15 -4.16
CA TYR A 68 -7.59 -4.87 -3.75
C TYR A 68 -6.56 -3.89 -3.22
N PRO A 69 -5.70 -4.34 -2.30
CA PRO A 69 -4.67 -3.46 -1.76
C PRO A 69 -3.42 -3.46 -2.64
N LYS A 70 -2.74 -2.33 -2.64
CA LYS A 70 -1.47 -2.19 -3.34
C LYS A 70 -0.60 -1.28 -2.48
N PHE A 71 0.69 -1.56 -2.42
CA PHE A 71 1.60 -0.67 -1.72
C PHE A 71 2.93 -0.62 -2.43
N GLY A 72 3.68 0.44 -2.18
CA GLY A 72 5.00 0.60 -2.75
C GLY A 72 5.99 1.07 -1.70
N CYS A 73 7.20 0.52 -1.75
CA CYS A 73 8.31 0.96 -0.92
C CYS A 73 9.39 1.48 -1.85
N VAL A 74 9.59 2.80 -1.85
CA VAL A 74 10.52 3.47 -2.76
C VAL A 74 11.67 4.04 -1.96
N SER A 75 12.89 3.89 -2.48
CA SER A 75 14.06 4.48 -1.85
C SER A 75 14.02 6.00 -1.97
N GLU A 76 14.16 6.68 -0.85
CA GLU A 76 14.19 8.14 -0.81
C GLU A 76 15.39 8.69 -1.57
N ASN A 77 16.52 7.98 -1.52
CA ASN A 77 17.75 8.45 -2.13
C ASN A 77 17.77 8.25 -3.65
N ASN A 78 16.92 7.39 -4.17
CA ASN A 78 16.94 7.10 -5.59
C ASN A 78 15.52 6.78 -6.07
N PRO A 79 14.62 7.78 -6.01
CA PRO A 79 13.21 7.55 -6.35
C PRO A 79 12.97 7.28 -7.83
N MET A 80 13.96 7.52 -8.66
CA MET A 80 13.81 7.35 -10.12
C MET A 80 14.14 5.94 -10.59
N VAL A 81 14.69 5.10 -9.71
CA VAL A 81 14.99 3.72 -10.08
C VAL A 81 13.70 2.90 -10.02
N PRO A 82 13.26 2.34 -11.16
CA PRO A 82 12.05 1.54 -11.15
C PRO A 82 12.27 0.22 -10.40
N PRO A 83 11.24 -0.29 -9.70
CA PRO A 83 11.35 -1.58 -9.04
C PRO A 83 11.51 -2.70 -10.06
N PRO A 84 12.12 -3.84 -9.66
CA PRO A 84 12.18 -4.99 -10.54
C PRO A 84 10.77 -5.47 -10.90
N LYS A 85 10.60 -5.88 -12.15
CA LYS A 85 9.30 -6.38 -12.56
C LYS A 85 9.01 -7.73 -11.92
N PRO A 86 7.75 -7.97 -11.51
CA PRO A 86 7.39 -9.27 -10.96
C PRO A 86 7.70 -10.38 -11.96
N GLY A 87 8.23 -11.49 -11.45
CA GLY A 87 8.58 -12.62 -12.26
C GLY A 87 9.89 -12.51 -13.02
N THR A 88 10.58 -11.38 -12.93
CA THR A 88 11.89 -11.21 -13.54
C THR A 88 12.96 -11.69 -12.57
N PRO A 89 13.77 -12.67 -12.96
CA PRO A 89 14.90 -13.07 -12.10
C PRO A 89 15.89 -11.93 -12.04
N SER A 90 16.20 -11.54 -10.87
CA SER A 90 17.09 -10.40 -10.66
C SER A 90 18.09 -10.71 -9.58
#